data_fa95d4a64e088b25d9884390572ed659
#
_entry.id   fa95d4a64e088b25d9884390572ed659
#
_cell.length_a   1.000
_cell.length_b   1.000
_cell.length_c   1.000
_cell.angle_alpha   90.00
_cell.angle_beta   90.00
_cell.angle_gamma   90.00
#
_symmetry.space_group_name_H-M   'P 1'
#
loop_
_entity.id
_entity.type
_entity.pdbx_description
1 polymer ?
#
loop_
_entity_poly.entity_id
_entity_poly.type
_entity_poly.pdbx_seq_one_letter_code
_entity_poly.pdbx_strand_id
1 'polypeptide(L)'
;NYGKNGSSIAYSSPRWGEAMYVRYKEMPDDLDYVIVVGGLNDGFKLDSIGGIDVFKERLAMLCEGLIEKYPTAKIFFFTRWNCKNFAGSDAEKVVDAMIEVCGNYSIPIFDSARKGGIYASNDHFRKIYFQNSKNNTDTAHLNEKGHERFLKVAESFILQY
;
A
#
# COMPACT_ATOMS: atom_id res chain seq x y z
N ASN A 1 -13.12 7.38 4.56
CA ASN A 1 -11.70 7.15 4.44
C ASN A 1 -11.12 6.73 5.80
N TYR A 2 -10.55 5.53 5.87
CA TYR A 2 -9.94 4.93 7.08
C TYR A 2 -8.39 4.95 7.04
N GLY A 3 -7.80 5.62 6.07
CA GLY A 3 -6.36 5.84 6.00
C GLY A 3 -5.88 6.65 7.21
N LYS A 4 -4.78 6.21 7.84
CA LYS A 4 -4.10 6.93 8.92
C LYS A 4 -2.67 7.23 8.47
N ASN A 5 -2.22 8.46 8.69
CA ASN A 5 -0.83 8.83 8.41
C ASN A 5 0.13 7.96 9.23
N GLY A 6 1.22 7.52 8.62
CA GLY A 6 2.20 6.64 9.27
C GLY A 6 1.75 5.18 9.48
N SER A 7 0.53 4.82 9.05
CA SER A 7 0.00 3.47 9.21
C SER A 7 0.75 2.45 8.34
N SER A 8 0.81 1.22 8.85
CA SER A 8 1.37 0.04 8.18
C SER A 8 0.31 -1.05 8.05
N ILE A 9 0.53 -1.99 7.17
CA ILE A 9 -0.28 -3.22 7.09
C ILE A 9 -0.04 -4.07 8.35
N ALA A 10 1.22 -4.27 8.73
CA ALA A 10 1.63 -5.24 9.72
C ALA A 10 2.29 -4.66 10.99
N TYR A 11 2.63 -3.38 11.04
CA TYR A 11 3.31 -2.77 12.19
C TYR A 11 2.39 -1.85 13.00
N SER A 12 2.09 -2.23 14.23
CA SER A 12 1.43 -1.37 15.21
C SER A 12 2.46 -0.54 15.98
N SER A 13 2.17 0.72 16.22
CA SER A 13 3.10 1.65 16.84
C SER A 13 2.38 2.55 17.84
N PRO A 14 3.00 2.89 18.99
CA PRO A 14 2.44 3.84 19.95
C PRO A 14 2.13 5.20 19.35
N ARG A 15 2.93 5.61 18.35
CA ARG A 15 2.78 6.92 17.68
C ARG A 15 1.67 6.92 16.61
N TRP A 16 1.52 5.83 15.85
CA TRP A 16 0.67 5.78 14.66
C TRP A 16 -0.55 4.87 14.81
N GLY A 17 -0.66 4.23 15.99
CA GLY A 17 -1.76 3.33 16.32
C GLY A 17 -1.61 1.93 15.76
N GLU A 18 -2.72 1.21 15.74
CA GLU A 18 -2.75 -0.17 15.30
C GLU A 18 -2.55 -0.32 13.79
N ALA A 19 -1.97 -1.45 13.40
CA ALA A 19 -1.77 -1.85 12.02
C ALA A 19 -3.11 -2.17 11.32
N MET A 20 -3.11 -2.17 9.99
CA MET A 20 -4.32 -2.42 9.20
C MET A 20 -4.92 -3.79 9.49
N TYR A 21 -4.10 -4.85 9.71
CA TYR A 21 -4.55 -6.21 10.00
C TYR A 21 -5.33 -6.34 11.31
N VAL A 22 -5.26 -5.33 12.19
CA VAL A 22 -6.04 -5.26 13.43
C VAL A 22 -7.24 -4.33 13.26
N ARG A 23 -7.00 -3.12 12.75
CA ARG A 23 -7.94 -2.01 12.78
C ARG A 23 -9.02 -2.04 11.68
N TYR A 24 -8.92 -2.94 10.66
CA TYR A 24 -9.98 -3.09 9.66
C TYR A 24 -11.34 -3.43 10.31
N LYS A 25 -11.32 -4.03 11.49
CA LYS A 25 -12.52 -4.38 12.27
C LYS A 25 -13.37 -3.17 12.66
N GLU A 26 -12.75 -1.98 12.76
CA GLU A 26 -13.42 -0.72 13.08
C GLU A 26 -14.13 -0.09 11.87
N MET A 27 -13.93 -0.61 10.67
CA MET A 27 -14.60 -0.10 9.46
C MET A 27 -16.08 -0.46 9.49
N PRO A 28 -16.98 0.33 8.82
CA PRO A 28 -18.40 0.00 8.71
C PRO A 28 -18.63 -1.37 8.10
N ASP A 29 -19.75 -2.00 8.45
CA ASP A 29 -20.07 -3.36 7.98
C ASP A 29 -20.67 -3.41 6.56
N ASP A 30 -21.15 -2.28 6.05
CA ASP A 30 -21.84 -2.18 4.76
C ASP A 30 -20.99 -1.42 3.75
N LEU A 31 -20.16 -2.14 3.02
CA LEU A 31 -19.26 -1.58 1.99
C LEU A 31 -19.35 -2.39 0.70
N ASP A 32 -19.51 -1.69 -0.43
CA ASP A 32 -19.46 -2.30 -1.77
C ASP A 32 -18.02 -2.49 -2.25
N TYR A 33 -17.12 -1.61 -1.81
CA TYR A 33 -15.71 -1.61 -2.21
C TYR A 33 -14.78 -1.41 -1.03
N VAL A 34 -13.73 -2.22 -0.97
CA VAL A 34 -12.62 -2.06 -0.02
C VAL A 34 -11.33 -1.88 -0.81
N ILE A 35 -10.71 -0.71 -0.68
CA ILE A 35 -9.45 -0.39 -1.37
C ILE A 35 -8.35 -0.22 -0.33
N VAL A 36 -7.35 -1.08 -0.37
CA VAL A 36 -6.17 -1.04 0.51
C VAL A 36 -4.96 -0.54 -0.27
N VAL A 37 -4.40 0.57 0.17
CA VAL A 37 -3.12 1.10 -0.34
C VAL A 37 -2.09 1.03 0.79
N GLY A 38 -1.06 0.21 0.65
CA GLY A 38 -0.16 -0.06 1.77
C GLY A 38 1.25 -0.51 1.36
N GLY A 39 2.02 -0.93 2.37
CA GLY A 39 3.37 -1.49 2.20
C GLY A 39 4.51 -0.47 2.28
N LEU A 40 4.25 0.85 2.24
CA LEU A 40 5.31 1.86 2.32
C LEU A 40 6.04 1.83 3.68
N ASN A 41 5.27 1.95 4.74
CA ASN A 41 5.84 1.98 6.09
C ASN A 41 6.32 0.60 6.55
N ASP A 42 5.73 -0.46 6.03
CA ASP A 42 6.15 -1.84 6.31
C ASP A 42 7.57 -2.10 5.80
N GLY A 43 7.93 -1.59 4.61
CA GLY A 43 9.29 -1.68 4.08
C GLY A 43 10.33 -0.97 4.96
N PHE A 44 9.97 0.12 5.63
CA PHE A 44 10.86 0.81 6.58
C PHE A 44 10.91 0.14 7.96
N LYS A 45 9.98 -0.76 8.27
CA LYS A 45 9.79 -1.37 9.58
C LYS A 45 9.88 -2.89 9.57
N LEU A 46 10.43 -3.47 8.50
CA LEU A 46 10.41 -4.91 8.31
C LEU A 46 11.07 -5.66 9.47
N ASP A 47 12.23 -5.18 9.96
CA ASP A 47 12.88 -5.74 11.15
C ASP A 47 12.02 -5.60 12.41
N SER A 48 11.35 -4.45 12.57
CA SER A 48 10.46 -4.20 13.73
C SER A 48 9.19 -5.04 13.68
N ILE A 49 8.77 -5.47 12.49
CA ILE A 49 7.67 -6.42 12.28
C ILE A 49 8.07 -7.84 12.72
N GLY A 50 9.34 -8.17 12.61
CA GLY A 50 9.88 -9.52 12.81
C GLY A 50 10.26 -10.23 11.51
N GLY A 51 10.44 -9.48 10.44
CA GLY A 51 10.83 -9.98 9.12
C GLY A 51 9.67 -10.22 8.16
N ILE A 52 10.02 -10.73 6.98
CA ILE A 52 9.09 -10.87 5.86
C ILE A 52 8.02 -11.96 6.12
N ASP A 53 8.36 -13.01 6.82
CA ASP A 53 7.42 -14.09 7.10
C ASP A 53 6.29 -13.63 8.05
N VAL A 54 6.64 -12.86 9.08
CA VAL A 54 5.65 -12.25 9.98
C VAL A 54 4.81 -11.20 9.26
N PHE A 55 5.41 -10.46 8.31
CA PHE A 55 4.63 -9.56 7.45
C PHE A 55 3.60 -10.33 6.60
N LYS A 56 4.00 -11.43 5.96
CA LYS A 56 3.10 -12.29 5.16
C LYS A 56 1.97 -12.86 6.01
N GLU A 57 2.27 -13.35 7.21
CA GLU A 57 1.26 -13.86 8.15
C GLU A 57 0.22 -12.78 8.49
N ARG A 58 0.65 -11.58 8.87
CA ARG A 58 -0.26 -10.48 9.22
C ARG A 58 -1.05 -9.97 8.02
N LEU A 59 -0.46 -9.96 6.84
CA LEU A 59 -1.17 -9.63 5.60
C LEU A 59 -2.23 -10.70 5.27
N ALA A 60 -1.93 -11.97 5.46
CA ALA A 60 -2.88 -13.06 5.31
C ALA A 60 -4.07 -12.89 6.27
N MET A 61 -3.81 -12.58 7.54
CA MET A 61 -4.86 -12.25 8.53
C MET A 61 -5.74 -11.07 8.07
N LEU A 62 -5.15 -10.05 7.44
CA LEU A 62 -5.92 -8.94 6.88
C LEU A 62 -6.78 -9.40 5.72
N CYS A 63 -6.24 -10.18 4.78
CA CYS A 63 -6.99 -10.69 3.63
C CYS A 63 -8.18 -11.55 4.06
N GLU A 64 -7.95 -12.53 4.95
CA GLU A 64 -9.01 -13.37 5.52
C GLU A 64 -10.08 -12.53 6.22
N GLY A 65 -9.66 -11.64 7.11
CA GLY A 65 -10.59 -10.83 7.86
C GLY A 65 -11.40 -9.86 6.99
N LEU A 66 -10.84 -9.34 5.89
CA LEU A 66 -11.59 -8.54 4.93
C LEU A 66 -12.60 -9.37 4.14
N ILE A 67 -12.24 -10.59 3.73
CA ILE A 67 -13.15 -11.50 3.03
C ILE A 67 -14.31 -11.92 3.96
N GLU A 68 -14.02 -12.26 5.20
CA GLU A 68 -15.03 -12.64 6.19
C GLU A 68 -15.98 -11.48 6.51
N LYS A 69 -15.43 -10.27 6.71
CA LYS A 69 -16.23 -9.10 7.06
C LYS A 69 -17.04 -8.56 5.88
N TYR A 70 -16.53 -8.69 4.66
CA TYR A 70 -17.13 -8.11 3.45
C TYR A 70 -17.30 -9.15 2.33
N PRO A 71 -18.08 -10.19 2.54
CA PRO A 71 -18.19 -11.32 1.59
C PRO A 71 -18.81 -10.93 0.23
N THR A 72 -19.48 -9.79 0.15
CA THR A 72 -20.10 -9.27 -1.08
C THR A 72 -19.36 -8.07 -1.68
N ALA A 73 -18.40 -7.50 -0.96
CA ALA A 73 -17.64 -6.35 -1.44
C ALA A 73 -16.55 -6.76 -2.45
N LYS A 74 -16.22 -5.86 -3.36
CA LYS A 74 -15.02 -5.97 -4.19
C LYS A 74 -13.82 -5.44 -3.41
N ILE A 75 -12.84 -6.31 -3.17
CA ILE A 75 -11.62 -5.98 -2.42
C ILE A 75 -10.47 -5.81 -3.39
N PHE A 76 -9.74 -4.69 -3.29
CA PHE A 76 -8.59 -4.37 -4.12
C PHE A 76 -7.41 -3.94 -3.27
N PHE A 77 -6.22 -4.38 -3.67
CA PHE A 77 -4.97 -3.92 -3.08
C PHE A 77 -4.14 -3.15 -4.11
N PHE A 78 -3.42 -2.15 -3.62
CA PHE A 78 -2.40 -1.43 -4.35
C PHE A 78 -1.12 -1.44 -3.52
N THR A 79 -0.02 -1.85 -4.12
CA THR A 79 1.28 -1.71 -3.48
C THR A 79 1.67 -0.24 -3.44
N ARG A 80 2.68 0.10 -2.63
CA ARG A 80 3.32 1.40 -2.72
C ARG A 80 3.84 1.64 -4.14
N TRP A 81 3.98 2.90 -4.56
CA TRP A 81 4.74 3.25 -5.76
C TRP A 81 6.24 3.14 -5.55
N ASN A 82 6.98 3.08 -6.65
CA ASN A 82 8.45 3.00 -6.64
C ASN A 82 9.05 4.18 -5.88
N CYS A 83 10.04 3.89 -5.04
CA CYS A 83 10.83 4.88 -4.35
C CYS A 83 12.30 4.74 -4.70
N LYS A 84 13.10 5.72 -4.31
CA LYS A 84 14.55 5.66 -4.51
C LYS A 84 15.14 4.41 -3.83
N ASN A 85 16.05 3.74 -4.51
CA ASN A 85 16.72 2.51 -4.06
C ASN A 85 15.72 1.34 -3.79
N PHE A 86 14.76 1.17 -4.68
CA PHE A 86 13.72 0.13 -4.53
C PHE A 86 14.29 -1.28 -4.74
N ALA A 87 15.07 -1.49 -5.81
CA ALA A 87 15.60 -2.80 -6.17
C ALA A 87 16.52 -3.37 -5.07
N GLY A 88 16.29 -4.61 -4.66
CA GLY A 88 17.03 -5.30 -3.60
C GLY A 88 16.71 -4.84 -2.18
N SER A 89 15.78 -3.91 -2.00
CA SER A 89 15.42 -3.35 -0.69
C SER A 89 14.31 -4.14 0.01
N ASP A 90 14.12 -3.89 1.30
CA ASP A 90 12.99 -4.41 2.05
C ASP A 90 11.64 -3.91 1.51
N ALA A 91 11.63 -2.75 0.87
CA ALA A 91 10.46 -2.26 0.16
C ALA A 91 10.06 -3.15 -1.01
N GLU A 92 11.02 -3.68 -1.76
CA GLU A 92 10.75 -4.65 -2.83
C GLU A 92 10.25 -5.97 -2.28
N LYS A 93 10.89 -6.50 -1.21
CA LYS A 93 10.43 -7.72 -0.54
C LYS A 93 8.97 -7.61 -0.07
N VAL A 94 8.59 -6.46 0.50
CA VAL A 94 7.22 -6.20 0.93
C VAL A 94 6.25 -6.16 -0.25
N VAL A 95 6.62 -5.54 -1.37
CA VAL A 95 5.80 -5.51 -2.60
C VAL A 95 5.59 -6.92 -3.13
N ASP A 96 6.65 -7.73 -3.23
CA ASP A 96 6.57 -9.10 -3.71
C ASP A 96 5.72 -9.99 -2.79
N ALA A 97 5.88 -9.83 -1.48
CA ALA A 97 5.05 -10.52 -0.49
C ALA A 97 3.58 -10.12 -0.58
N MET A 98 3.27 -8.85 -0.84
CA MET A 98 1.89 -8.40 -1.05
C MET A 98 1.26 -9.07 -2.28
N ILE A 99 2.00 -9.14 -3.38
CA ILE A 99 1.53 -9.79 -4.62
C ILE A 99 1.30 -11.29 -4.40
N GLU A 100 2.24 -11.96 -3.75
CA GLU A 100 2.14 -13.39 -3.43
C GLU A 100 0.93 -13.68 -2.53
N VAL A 101 0.82 -12.99 -1.40
CA VAL A 101 -0.23 -13.27 -0.42
C VAL A 101 -1.61 -12.92 -0.98
N CYS A 102 -1.81 -11.74 -1.58
CA CYS A 102 -3.09 -11.40 -2.20
C CYS A 102 -3.48 -12.40 -3.30
N GLY A 103 -2.51 -12.89 -4.08
CA GLY A 103 -2.72 -13.93 -5.08
C GLY A 103 -3.26 -15.24 -4.49
N ASN A 104 -2.76 -15.65 -3.32
CA ASN A 104 -3.25 -16.85 -2.62
C ASN A 104 -4.72 -16.74 -2.19
N TYR A 105 -5.22 -15.52 -1.99
CA TYR A 105 -6.62 -15.23 -1.64
C TYR A 105 -7.47 -14.81 -2.85
N SER A 106 -6.93 -14.88 -4.05
CA SER A 106 -7.60 -14.38 -5.29
C SER A 106 -8.06 -12.91 -5.19
N ILE A 107 -7.38 -12.12 -4.37
CA ILE A 107 -7.64 -10.68 -4.26
C ILE A 107 -6.86 -9.93 -5.34
N PRO A 108 -7.53 -9.16 -6.22
CA PRO A 108 -6.85 -8.32 -7.19
C PRO A 108 -5.90 -7.33 -6.52
N ILE A 109 -4.63 -7.34 -6.94
CA ILE A 109 -3.61 -6.42 -6.46
C ILE A 109 -2.88 -5.77 -7.64
N PHE A 110 -2.73 -4.45 -7.59
CA PHE A 110 -1.97 -3.69 -8.57
C PHE A 110 -0.55 -3.41 -8.07
N ASP A 111 0.44 -3.84 -8.85
CA ASP A 111 1.86 -3.52 -8.60
C ASP A 111 2.16 -2.07 -8.97
N SER A 112 1.84 -1.17 -8.06
CA SER A 112 2.07 0.27 -8.26
C SER A 112 3.55 0.63 -8.32
N ALA A 113 4.41 -0.19 -7.71
CA ALA A 113 5.86 0.03 -7.71
C ALA A 113 6.46 -0.10 -9.11
N ARG A 114 6.01 -1.10 -9.88
CA ARG A 114 6.58 -1.40 -11.20
C ARG A 114 5.72 -0.93 -12.36
N LYS A 115 4.41 -0.74 -12.14
CA LYS A 115 3.41 -0.42 -13.20
C LYS A 115 2.69 0.91 -13.00
N GLY A 116 2.85 1.57 -11.84
CA GLY A 116 2.10 2.78 -11.48
C GLY A 116 2.52 4.07 -12.21
N GLY A 117 3.60 4.06 -12.98
CA GLY A 117 4.08 5.23 -13.72
C GLY A 117 4.58 6.38 -12.83
N ILE A 118 5.00 6.06 -11.60
CA ILE A 118 5.54 7.00 -10.61
C ILE A 118 7.04 6.76 -10.43
N TYR A 119 7.87 7.74 -10.77
CA TYR A 119 9.32 7.60 -10.84
C TYR A 119 10.04 8.41 -9.76
N ALA A 120 9.93 7.99 -8.50
CA ALA A 120 10.47 8.74 -7.36
C ALA A 120 12.01 8.87 -7.35
N SER A 121 12.74 8.04 -8.08
CA SER A 121 14.19 8.16 -8.22
C SER A 121 14.64 9.30 -9.13
N ASN A 122 13.75 9.84 -9.98
CA ASN A 122 14.06 10.93 -10.89
C ASN A 122 13.74 12.28 -10.28
N ASP A 123 14.76 13.14 -10.11
CA ASP A 123 14.63 14.46 -9.46
C ASP A 123 13.66 15.40 -10.21
N HIS A 124 13.66 15.35 -11.53
CA HIS A 124 12.78 16.20 -12.36
C HIS A 124 11.32 15.76 -12.20
N PHE A 125 11.08 14.45 -12.17
CA PHE A 125 9.77 13.88 -11.94
C PHE A 125 9.24 14.26 -10.55
N ARG A 126 10.07 14.16 -9.49
CA ARG A 126 9.66 14.55 -8.13
C ARG A 126 9.24 16.00 -8.01
N LYS A 127 9.95 16.92 -8.66
CA LYS A 127 9.59 18.36 -8.66
C LYS A 127 8.18 18.62 -9.16
N ILE A 128 7.68 17.76 -10.05
CA ILE A 128 6.35 17.93 -10.68
C ILE A 128 5.27 17.21 -9.89
N TYR A 129 5.54 16.00 -9.40
CA TYR A 129 4.52 15.05 -8.95
C TYR A 129 4.57 14.71 -7.46
N PHE A 130 5.60 15.14 -6.73
CA PHE A 130 5.70 14.88 -5.31
C PHE A 130 5.45 16.14 -4.48
N GLN A 131 5.13 15.94 -3.20
CA GLN A 131 5.00 17.05 -2.26
C GLN A 131 6.32 17.81 -2.22
N ASN A 132 6.20 19.13 -2.30
CA ASN A 132 7.35 20.01 -2.47
C ASN A 132 7.99 20.26 -1.11
N SER A 133 8.94 19.45 -0.72
CA SER A 133 9.94 19.92 0.20
C SER A 133 10.83 20.92 -0.55
N LYS A 134 11.20 22.02 0.08
CA LYS A 134 12.08 23.05 -0.49
C LYS A 134 13.34 22.46 -1.13
N ASN A 135 13.72 21.25 -0.74
CA ASN A 135 14.92 20.54 -1.19
C ASN A 135 14.61 19.35 -2.12
N ASN A 136 13.38 19.17 -2.58
CA ASN A 136 12.96 18.04 -3.44
C ASN A 136 13.39 16.67 -2.89
N THR A 137 13.27 16.47 -1.58
CA THR A 137 13.73 15.25 -0.89
C THR A 137 12.61 14.24 -0.65
N ASP A 138 11.34 14.64 -0.78
CA ASP A 138 10.23 13.72 -0.60
C ASP A 138 10.18 12.71 -1.75
N THR A 139 10.24 11.43 -1.40
CA THR A 139 10.19 10.31 -2.34
C THR A 139 8.97 9.42 -2.09
N ALA A 140 8.09 9.83 -1.18
CA ALA A 140 6.98 9.01 -0.71
C ALA A 140 5.60 9.64 -0.97
N HIS A 141 5.47 10.96 -0.83
CA HIS A 141 4.17 11.61 -0.87
C HIS A 141 3.95 12.34 -2.20
N LEU A 142 2.92 11.93 -2.91
CA LEU A 142 2.48 12.60 -4.13
C LEU A 142 1.80 13.94 -3.79
N ASN A 143 1.95 14.93 -4.68
CA ASN A 143 1.12 16.12 -4.71
C ASN A 143 -0.17 15.86 -5.53
N GLU A 144 -1.01 16.88 -5.70
CA GLU A 144 -2.26 16.78 -6.46
C GLU A 144 -2.04 16.21 -7.87
N LYS A 145 -1.08 16.72 -8.62
CA LYS A 145 -0.76 16.23 -9.98
C LYS A 145 -0.28 14.78 -9.97
N GLY A 146 0.46 14.38 -8.95
CA GLY A 146 0.89 13.00 -8.76
C GLY A 146 -0.28 12.07 -8.49
N HIS A 147 -1.22 12.48 -7.67
CA HIS A 147 -2.45 11.74 -7.41
C HIS A 147 -3.33 11.66 -8.67
N GLU A 148 -3.54 12.75 -9.41
CA GLU A 148 -4.29 12.74 -10.67
C GLU A 148 -3.67 11.78 -11.71
N ARG A 149 -2.33 11.76 -11.80
CA ARG A 149 -1.61 10.84 -12.67
C ARG A 149 -1.86 9.39 -12.28
N PHE A 150 -1.76 9.07 -10.99
CA PHE A 150 -1.94 7.72 -10.47
C PHE A 150 -3.40 7.28 -10.52
N LEU A 151 -4.35 8.18 -10.31
CA LEU A 151 -5.79 7.90 -10.32
C LEU A 151 -6.23 7.22 -11.62
N LYS A 152 -5.76 7.70 -12.77
CA LYS A 152 -6.10 7.09 -14.08
C LYS A 152 -5.68 5.62 -14.18
N VAL A 153 -4.54 5.30 -13.60
CA VAL A 153 -4.02 3.92 -13.56
C VAL A 153 -4.86 3.07 -12.60
N ALA A 154 -5.18 3.62 -11.43
CA ALA A 154 -5.97 2.94 -10.41
C ALA A 154 -7.41 2.67 -10.90
N GLU A 155 -8.07 3.66 -11.51
CA GLU A 155 -9.40 3.49 -12.12
C GLU A 155 -9.40 2.43 -13.21
N SER A 156 -8.42 2.48 -14.12
CA SER A 156 -8.30 1.48 -15.19
C SER A 156 -8.12 0.06 -14.64
N PHE A 157 -7.42 -0.10 -13.52
CA PHE A 157 -7.26 -1.39 -12.86
C PHE A 157 -8.59 -1.87 -12.22
N ILE A 158 -9.24 -1.03 -11.44
CA ILE A 158 -10.50 -1.39 -10.75
C ILE A 158 -11.60 -1.77 -11.74
N LEU A 159 -11.68 -1.06 -12.87
CA LEU A 159 -12.71 -1.30 -13.91
C LEU A 159 -12.53 -2.62 -14.68
N GLN A 160 -11.44 -3.36 -14.47
CA GLN A 160 -11.24 -4.69 -15.07
C GLN A 160 -11.99 -5.80 -14.33
N TYR A 161 -12.47 -5.51 -13.14
CA TYR A 161 -13.17 -6.45 -12.23
C TYR A 161 -14.59 -5.96 -11.89
#